data_440a0bb252bc1c5d8f119a3c95dc7cb6
#
_entry.id   440a0bb252bc1c5d8f119a3c95dc7cb6
#
_cell.length_a   1.000
_cell.length_b   1.000
_cell.length_c   1.000
_cell.angle_alpha   90.00
_cell.angle_beta   90.00
_cell.angle_gamma   90.00
#
_symmetry.space_group_name_H-M   'P 1'
#
loop_
_entity.id
_entity.type
_entity.pdbx_description
1 polymer ?
#
loop_
_entity_poly.entity_id
_entity_poly.type
_entity_poly.pdbx_seq_one_letter_code
_entity_poly.pdbx_strand_id
1 'polypeptide(L)'
;MSIPKSVTKAHATGNDFIAYLDSDGRFEPTADEVRQLCDRHFGIGADGLLRLTKPQYVADLSEAQVAACDDGDAEWFMDYRNADGSLAEMCGNGTRAITLFAQRCGVASTQVGEPFRLGTRAGVKTLRPLGDVAPYGRGCVPRGHGLMAARRP
;
A
#
# COMPACT_ATOMS: atom_id res chain seq x y z
N MET A 1 4.37 6.50 -20.11
CA MET A 1 4.21 5.46 -19.08
C MET A 1 3.66 6.10 -17.83
N SER A 2 2.58 5.54 -17.32
CA SER A 2 1.93 6.00 -16.08
C SER A 2 2.56 5.38 -14.82
N ILE A 3 3.76 4.84 -14.92
CA ILE A 3 4.51 4.22 -13.83
C ILE A 3 5.85 4.95 -13.67
N PRO A 4 6.29 5.23 -12.43
CA PRO A 4 7.59 5.86 -12.21
C PRO A 4 8.75 4.96 -12.65
N LYS A 5 9.90 5.58 -12.96
CA LYS A 5 11.11 4.84 -13.37
C LYS A 5 11.67 3.89 -12.31
N SER A 6 11.32 4.12 -11.05
CA SER A 6 11.76 3.29 -9.92
C SER A 6 10.56 2.81 -9.11
N VAL A 7 10.55 1.54 -8.81
CA VAL A 7 9.55 0.89 -7.95
C VAL A 7 10.25 0.04 -6.90
N THR A 8 9.54 -0.28 -5.83
CA THR A 8 10.05 -1.13 -4.75
C THR A 8 9.34 -2.48 -4.79
N LYS A 9 10.11 -3.56 -4.74
CA LYS A 9 9.57 -4.89 -4.50
C LYS A 9 9.43 -5.11 -2.99
N ALA A 10 8.23 -5.49 -2.56
CA ALA A 10 7.90 -5.72 -1.15
C ALA A 10 7.09 -7.01 -0.99
N HIS A 11 7.04 -7.54 0.23
CA HIS A 11 6.12 -8.61 0.57
C HIS A 11 5.72 -8.55 2.05
N ALA A 12 4.57 -9.14 2.35
CA ALA A 12 4.14 -9.44 3.70
C ALA A 12 3.73 -10.91 3.76
N THR A 13 4.45 -11.70 4.55
CA THR A 13 4.23 -13.17 4.69
C THR A 13 4.22 -13.93 3.36
N GLY A 14 5.06 -13.51 2.39
CA GLY A 14 5.17 -14.14 1.08
C GLY A 14 4.21 -13.62 0.01
N ASN A 15 3.17 -12.87 0.38
CA ASN A 15 2.31 -12.16 -0.55
C ASN A 15 3.07 -10.90 -1.04
N ASP A 16 3.43 -10.87 -2.31
CA ASP A 16 4.40 -9.93 -2.85
C ASP A 16 3.77 -8.83 -3.71
N PHE A 17 4.36 -7.66 -3.64
CA PHE A 17 3.84 -6.45 -4.27
C PHE A 17 4.92 -5.64 -4.95
N ILE A 18 4.52 -4.90 -5.97
CA ILE A 18 5.27 -3.76 -6.52
C ILE A 18 4.70 -2.50 -5.89
N ALA A 19 5.52 -1.72 -5.20
CA ALA A 19 5.10 -0.50 -4.51
C ALA A 19 5.82 0.73 -5.04
N TYR A 20 5.11 1.86 -5.11
CA TYR A 20 5.68 3.17 -5.38
C TYR A 20 4.90 4.31 -4.73
N LEU A 21 5.59 5.44 -4.54
CA LEU A 21 5.03 6.68 -4.02
C LEU A 21 4.66 7.60 -5.19
N ASP A 22 3.44 8.12 -5.15
CA ASP A 22 2.94 9.11 -6.10
C ASP A 22 2.26 10.26 -5.34
N SER A 23 3.07 11.18 -4.83
CA SER A 23 2.60 12.31 -4.02
C SER A 23 1.80 13.34 -4.81
N ASP A 24 1.96 13.38 -6.12
CA ASP A 24 1.47 14.44 -6.99
C ASP A 24 0.36 13.97 -7.96
N GLY A 25 0.00 12.68 -7.92
CA GLY A 25 -1.02 12.12 -8.79
C GLY A 25 -0.60 11.95 -10.26
N ARG A 26 0.71 11.84 -10.54
CA ARG A 26 1.23 11.77 -11.92
C ARG A 26 1.31 10.35 -12.47
N PHE A 27 1.19 9.34 -11.61
CA PHE A 27 1.51 7.96 -11.94
C PHE A 27 0.33 7.01 -11.64
N GLU A 28 -0.86 7.35 -12.15
CA GLU A 28 -1.98 6.44 -12.07
C GLU A 28 -1.83 5.31 -13.11
N PRO A 29 -1.71 4.05 -12.68
CA PRO A 29 -1.41 2.95 -13.59
C PRO A 29 -2.66 2.53 -14.37
N THR A 30 -2.47 2.16 -15.63
CA THR A 30 -3.48 1.45 -16.40
C THR A 30 -3.50 -0.03 -16.02
N ALA A 31 -4.63 -0.72 -16.27
CA ALA A 31 -4.73 -2.16 -16.04
C ALA A 31 -3.69 -2.96 -16.83
N ASP A 32 -3.37 -2.52 -18.06
CA ASP A 32 -2.36 -3.18 -18.90
C ASP A 32 -0.95 -3.03 -18.32
N GLU A 33 -0.60 -1.85 -17.85
CA GLU A 33 0.69 -1.62 -17.17
C GLU A 33 0.83 -2.47 -15.91
N VAL A 34 -0.25 -2.61 -15.12
CA VAL A 34 -0.25 -3.49 -13.94
C VAL A 34 -0.02 -4.94 -14.35
N ARG A 35 -0.75 -5.43 -15.36
CA ARG A 35 -0.56 -6.81 -15.86
C ARG A 35 0.87 -7.06 -16.34
N GLN A 36 1.44 -6.12 -17.09
CA GLN A 36 2.81 -6.24 -17.58
C GLN A 36 3.84 -6.26 -16.45
N LEU A 37 3.69 -5.36 -15.46
CA LEU A 37 4.61 -5.31 -14.33
C LEU A 37 4.51 -6.54 -13.42
N CYS A 38 3.29 -7.02 -13.20
CA CYS A 38 3.04 -8.16 -12.32
C CYS A 38 3.30 -9.51 -12.98
N ASP A 39 3.51 -9.56 -14.30
CA ASP A 39 3.87 -10.78 -14.99
C ASP A 39 5.20 -11.35 -14.46
N ARG A 40 5.19 -12.63 -14.05
CA ARG A 40 6.36 -13.26 -13.41
C ARG A 40 7.43 -13.71 -14.39
N HIS A 41 7.14 -13.73 -15.69
CA HIS A 41 8.06 -14.15 -16.74
C HIS A 41 8.67 -12.96 -17.50
N PHE A 42 7.85 -11.96 -17.81
CA PHE A 42 8.25 -10.84 -18.65
C PHE A 42 8.26 -9.51 -17.92
N GLY A 43 7.71 -9.44 -16.70
CA GLY A 43 7.69 -8.28 -15.85
C GLY A 43 8.60 -8.43 -14.61
N ILE A 44 8.32 -7.63 -13.59
CA ILE A 44 8.96 -7.75 -12.27
C ILE A 44 8.38 -8.95 -11.50
N GLY A 45 7.13 -9.26 -11.75
CA GLY A 45 6.39 -10.34 -11.08
C GLY A 45 5.90 -9.96 -9.68
N ALA A 46 4.61 -10.00 -9.46
CA ALA A 46 4.01 -9.78 -8.14
C ALA A 46 2.55 -10.27 -8.10
N ASP A 47 2.00 -10.44 -6.90
CA ASP A 47 0.58 -10.69 -6.69
C ASP A 47 -0.28 -9.44 -6.91
N GLY A 48 0.35 -8.25 -6.85
CA GLY A 48 -0.33 -6.99 -7.12
C GLY A 48 0.57 -5.77 -7.00
N LEU A 49 -0.04 -4.61 -7.25
CA LEU A 49 0.61 -3.31 -7.24
C LEU A 49 -0.01 -2.43 -6.15
N LEU A 50 0.82 -1.74 -5.39
CA LEU A 50 0.45 -0.81 -4.34
C LEU A 50 0.99 0.59 -4.69
N ARG A 51 0.12 1.50 -5.09
CA ARG A 51 0.44 2.91 -5.25
C ARG A 51 0.08 3.64 -3.97
N LEU A 52 1.06 4.26 -3.32
CA LEU A 52 0.83 5.15 -2.18
C LEU A 52 0.63 6.56 -2.71
N THR A 53 -0.57 7.09 -2.59
CA THR A 53 -0.94 8.39 -3.16
C THR A 53 -1.91 9.13 -2.25
N LYS A 54 -2.39 10.30 -2.66
CA LYS A 54 -3.45 11.02 -1.96
C LYS A 54 -4.82 10.59 -2.50
N PRO A 55 -5.89 10.55 -1.66
CA PRO A 55 -7.22 10.10 -2.09
C PRO A 55 -7.74 10.82 -3.34
N GLN A 56 -7.56 12.14 -3.43
CA GLN A 56 -8.02 12.96 -4.54
C GLN A 56 -7.37 12.64 -5.89
N TYR A 57 -6.28 11.87 -5.91
CA TYR A 57 -5.57 11.45 -7.14
C TYR A 57 -5.93 10.03 -7.59
N VAL A 58 -6.96 9.44 -7.02
CA VAL A 58 -7.45 8.11 -7.38
C VAL A 58 -8.76 8.27 -8.15
N ALA A 59 -8.72 8.02 -9.45
CA ALA A 59 -9.82 8.38 -10.37
C ALA A 59 -11.13 7.63 -10.11
N ASP A 60 -11.09 6.44 -9.54
CA ASP A 60 -12.27 5.62 -9.26
C ASP A 60 -12.95 5.91 -7.92
N LEU A 61 -12.37 6.78 -7.07
CA LEU A 61 -13.01 7.14 -5.81
C LEU A 61 -14.13 8.17 -6.01
N SER A 62 -15.24 7.94 -5.34
CA SER A 62 -16.31 8.93 -5.23
C SER A 62 -15.92 10.07 -4.29
N GLU A 63 -16.58 11.22 -4.42
CA GLU A 63 -16.39 12.35 -3.49
C GLU A 63 -16.64 11.93 -2.03
N ALA A 64 -17.61 11.06 -1.79
CA ALA A 64 -17.90 10.54 -0.46
C ALA A 64 -16.75 9.68 0.11
N GLN A 65 -16.07 8.90 -0.73
CA GLN A 65 -14.91 8.12 -0.31
C GLN A 65 -13.70 9.00 0.00
N VAL A 66 -13.49 10.05 -0.80
CA VAL A 66 -12.43 11.04 -0.54
C VAL A 66 -12.73 11.77 0.77
N ALA A 67 -13.96 12.26 0.97
CA ALA A 67 -14.38 12.90 2.22
C ALA A 67 -14.22 11.99 3.44
N ALA A 68 -14.52 10.70 3.31
CA ALA A 68 -14.33 9.73 4.39
C ALA A 68 -12.84 9.54 4.78
N CYS A 69 -11.91 9.72 3.84
CA CYS A 69 -10.48 9.75 4.15
C CYS A 69 -10.11 10.99 4.95
N ASP A 70 -10.63 12.17 4.57
CA ASP A 70 -10.40 13.43 5.30
C ASP A 70 -10.98 13.36 6.72
N ASP A 71 -12.21 12.90 6.88
CA ASP A 71 -12.88 12.72 8.18
C ASP A 71 -12.12 11.72 9.08
N GLY A 72 -11.47 10.74 8.47
CA GLY A 72 -10.65 9.73 9.15
C GLY A 72 -9.19 10.13 9.35
N ASP A 73 -8.79 11.38 9.06
CA ASP A 73 -7.40 11.86 9.07
C ASP A 73 -6.43 10.98 8.25
N ALA A 74 -6.91 10.37 7.17
CA ALA A 74 -6.11 9.55 6.27
C ALA A 74 -5.60 10.39 5.09
N GLU A 75 -4.48 11.06 5.28
CA GLU A 75 -3.82 11.86 4.23
C GLU A 75 -3.36 11.01 3.05
N TRP A 76 -3.01 9.75 3.30
CA TRP A 76 -2.49 8.82 2.31
C TRP A 76 -3.47 7.70 2.02
N PHE A 77 -3.48 7.25 0.76
CA PHE A 77 -4.37 6.22 0.25
C PHE A 77 -3.56 5.07 -0.37
N MET A 78 -3.98 3.85 -0.11
CA MET A 78 -3.47 2.65 -0.76
C MET A 78 -4.33 2.33 -1.98
N ASP A 79 -3.88 2.73 -3.17
CA ASP A 79 -4.45 2.29 -4.44
C ASP A 79 -3.90 0.90 -4.75
N TYR A 80 -4.66 -0.11 -4.37
CA TYR A 80 -4.29 -1.51 -4.58
C TYR A 80 -4.94 -2.06 -5.84
N ARG A 81 -4.11 -2.71 -6.66
CA ARG A 81 -4.52 -3.38 -7.89
C ARG A 81 -3.99 -4.82 -7.91
N ASN A 82 -4.86 -5.78 -8.24
CA ASN A 82 -4.48 -7.17 -8.43
C ASN A 82 -3.56 -7.33 -9.66
N ALA A 83 -2.85 -8.46 -9.76
CA ALA A 83 -1.93 -8.72 -10.88
C ALA A 83 -2.61 -8.72 -12.25
N ASP A 84 -3.90 -8.99 -12.31
CA ASP A 84 -4.71 -8.93 -13.55
C ASP A 84 -5.15 -7.50 -13.92
N GLY A 85 -4.76 -6.49 -13.14
CA GLY A 85 -5.11 -5.08 -13.32
C GLY A 85 -6.46 -4.69 -12.73
N SER A 86 -7.21 -5.60 -12.14
CA SER A 86 -8.46 -5.28 -11.48
C SER A 86 -8.25 -4.48 -10.19
N LEU A 87 -9.23 -3.63 -9.85
CA LEU A 87 -9.23 -2.88 -8.61
C LEU A 87 -9.53 -3.80 -7.43
N ALA A 88 -8.82 -3.61 -6.34
CA ALA A 88 -9.03 -4.33 -5.10
C ALA A 88 -9.41 -3.39 -3.95
N GLU A 89 -10.33 -3.82 -3.11
CA GLU A 89 -10.83 -2.99 -2.01
C GLU A 89 -9.79 -2.83 -0.90
N MET A 90 -9.25 -3.94 -0.41
CA MET A 90 -8.26 -3.96 0.67
C MET A 90 -7.61 -5.34 0.78
N CYS A 91 -6.35 -5.36 1.21
CA CYS A 91 -5.62 -6.57 1.55
C CYS A 91 -4.82 -6.33 2.83
N GLY A 92 -5.01 -7.18 3.83
CA GLY A 92 -4.28 -7.07 5.10
C GLY A 92 -2.76 -7.16 4.92
N ASN A 93 -2.26 -8.02 4.04
CA ASN A 93 -0.85 -8.09 3.67
C ASN A 93 -0.39 -6.81 2.97
N GLY A 94 -1.21 -6.29 2.05
CA GLY A 94 -0.95 -5.04 1.35
C GLY A 94 -0.84 -3.85 2.31
N THR A 95 -1.74 -3.74 3.30
CA THR A 95 -1.68 -2.65 4.29
C THR A 95 -0.41 -2.69 5.12
N ARG A 96 0.11 -3.88 5.45
CA ARG A 96 1.40 -4.02 6.15
C ARG A 96 2.58 -3.66 5.26
N ALA A 97 2.61 -4.17 4.04
CA ALA A 97 3.68 -3.88 3.08
C ALA A 97 3.76 -2.39 2.76
N ILE A 98 2.62 -1.74 2.48
CA ILE A 98 2.58 -0.31 2.14
C ILE A 98 2.91 0.57 3.34
N THR A 99 2.58 0.18 4.56
CA THR A 99 2.95 0.93 5.76
C THR A 99 4.47 0.93 5.98
N LEU A 100 5.12 -0.21 5.83
CA LEU A 100 6.59 -0.27 5.88
C LEU A 100 7.24 0.54 4.75
N PHE A 101 6.65 0.50 3.58
CA PHE A 101 7.08 1.33 2.45
C PHE A 101 6.91 2.83 2.76
N ALA A 102 5.76 3.24 3.32
CA ALA A 102 5.48 4.61 3.74
C ALA A 102 6.50 5.12 4.79
N GLN A 103 6.89 4.26 5.74
CA GLN A 103 7.95 4.57 6.70
C GLN A 103 9.30 4.80 6.02
N ARG A 104 9.65 3.99 5.03
CA ARG A 104 10.89 4.16 4.24
C ARG A 104 10.90 5.43 3.42
N CYS A 105 9.73 5.84 2.93
CA CYS A 105 9.55 7.10 2.20
C CYS A 105 9.48 8.34 3.12
N GLY A 106 9.44 8.16 4.44
CA GLY A 106 9.34 9.24 5.42
C GLY A 106 7.94 9.85 5.54
N VAL A 107 6.90 9.21 4.99
CA VAL A 107 5.51 9.68 5.07
C VAL A 107 4.71 9.08 6.23
N ALA A 108 5.22 8.01 6.83
CA ALA A 108 4.69 7.42 8.05
C ALA A 108 5.76 7.37 9.14
N SER A 109 5.36 7.55 10.39
CA SER A 109 6.25 7.47 11.53
C SER A 109 6.79 6.05 11.73
N THR A 110 8.03 5.95 12.19
CA THR A 110 8.64 4.69 12.61
C THR A 110 8.51 4.42 14.12
N GLN A 111 7.91 5.36 14.87
CA GLN A 111 7.74 5.22 16.31
C GLN A 111 6.74 4.10 16.63
N VAL A 112 7.12 3.25 17.56
CA VAL A 112 6.28 2.13 18.02
C VAL A 112 4.98 2.66 18.61
N GLY A 113 3.87 2.08 18.16
CA GLY A 113 2.53 2.42 18.66
C GLY A 113 1.91 3.69 18.04
N GLU A 114 2.68 4.52 17.34
CA GLU A 114 2.13 5.70 16.68
C GLU A 114 1.22 5.30 15.50
N PRO A 115 -0.05 5.76 15.47
CA PRO A 115 -0.98 5.33 14.44
C PRO A 115 -0.65 5.94 13.08
N PHE A 116 -0.68 5.11 12.04
CA PHE A 116 -0.72 5.53 10.65
C PHE A 116 -2.12 5.25 10.09
N ARG A 117 -2.83 6.30 9.70
CA ARG A 117 -4.15 6.20 9.10
C ARG A 117 -4.01 6.17 7.59
N LEU A 118 -4.54 5.10 7.00
CA LEU A 118 -4.42 4.78 5.58
C LEU A 118 -5.81 4.64 4.97
N GLY A 119 -6.11 5.45 3.98
CA GLY A 119 -7.31 5.29 3.16
C GLY A 119 -7.21 4.04 2.28
N THR A 120 -8.30 3.32 2.16
CA THR A 120 -8.46 2.19 1.24
C THR A 120 -9.86 2.22 0.64
N ARG A 121 -10.11 1.47 -0.43
CA ARG A 121 -11.47 1.36 -0.99
C ARG A 121 -12.47 0.74 -0.01
N ALA A 122 -11.99 0.01 1.00
CA ALA A 122 -12.78 -0.52 2.13
C ALA A 122 -12.76 0.41 3.37
N GLY A 123 -12.57 1.71 3.17
CA GLY A 123 -12.53 2.72 4.22
C GLY A 123 -11.15 2.92 4.85
N VAL A 124 -11.09 3.79 5.85
CA VAL A 124 -9.84 4.13 6.55
C VAL A 124 -9.42 2.98 7.48
N LYS A 125 -8.14 2.64 7.42
CA LYS A 125 -7.51 1.65 8.30
C LYS A 125 -6.47 2.33 9.18
N THR A 126 -6.44 1.96 10.45
CA THR A 126 -5.42 2.42 11.39
C THR A 126 -4.40 1.33 11.62
N LEU A 127 -3.16 1.60 11.26
CA LEU A 127 -2.03 0.69 11.45
C LEU A 127 -1.12 1.23 12.56
N ARG A 128 -0.56 0.33 13.36
CA ARG A 128 0.36 0.70 14.43
C ARG A 128 1.67 -0.07 14.25
N PRO A 129 2.80 0.64 14.08
CA PRO A 129 4.11 -0.01 14.07
C PRO A 129 4.36 -0.71 15.41
N LEU A 130 4.84 -1.95 15.35
CA LEU A 130 5.23 -2.74 16.53
C LEU A 130 6.75 -2.71 16.80
N GLY A 131 7.51 -2.07 15.91
CA GLY A 131 8.96 -2.12 15.94
C GLY A 131 9.51 -3.47 15.42
N ASP A 132 10.66 -3.86 15.94
CA ASP A 132 11.24 -5.15 15.59
C ASP A 132 10.59 -6.27 16.42
N VAL A 133 9.92 -7.18 15.73
CA VAL A 133 9.27 -8.34 16.34
C VAL A 133 10.12 -9.56 16.00
N ALA A 134 10.83 -10.08 17.00
CA ALA A 134 11.60 -11.31 16.83
C ALA A 134 10.64 -12.51 16.63
N PRO A 135 10.94 -13.44 15.69
CA PRO A 135 12.11 -13.52 14.82
C PRO A 135 11.90 -12.84 13.44
N TYR A 136 10.87 -12.04 13.26
CA TYR A 136 10.37 -11.63 11.94
C TYR A 136 10.73 -10.21 11.51
N GLY A 137 11.49 -9.45 12.30
CA GLY A 137 11.85 -8.07 12.00
C GLY A 137 10.72 -7.08 12.26
N ARG A 138 10.70 -5.92 11.55
CA ARG A 138 9.70 -4.89 11.79
C ARG A 138 8.30 -5.36 11.40
N GLY A 139 7.37 -5.21 12.33
CA GLY A 139 5.97 -5.52 12.14
C GLY A 139 5.06 -4.30 12.26
N CYS A 140 3.92 -4.35 11.61
CA CYS A 140 2.79 -3.46 11.86
C CYS A 140 1.49 -4.26 11.80
N VAL A 141 0.52 -3.89 12.63
CA VAL A 141 -0.76 -4.60 12.72
C VAL A 141 -1.91 -3.64 12.43
N PRO A 142 -2.84 -4.03 11.55
CA PRO A 142 -4.13 -3.34 11.46
C PRO A 142 -4.91 -3.53 12.76
N ARG A 143 -5.57 -2.48 13.23
CA ARG A 143 -6.44 -2.58 14.40
C ARG A 143 -7.59 -3.55 14.09
N GLY A 144 -7.71 -4.62 14.87
CA GLY A 144 -8.78 -5.62 14.73
C GLY A 144 -8.38 -6.95 14.07
N HIS A 145 -7.12 -7.13 13.67
CA HIS A 145 -6.62 -8.40 13.11
C HIS A 145 -5.33 -8.82 13.80
N GLY A 146 -5.18 -10.10 14.03
CA GLY A 146 -4.04 -10.67 14.76
C GLY A 146 -2.66 -10.36 14.16
N LEU A 147 -1.63 -10.55 14.97
CA LEU A 147 -0.22 -10.31 14.67
C LEU A 147 0.21 -10.98 13.35
N MET A 148 0.64 -10.17 12.40
CA MET A 148 1.35 -10.65 11.22
C MET A 148 2.53 -9.74 10.89
N ALA A 149 3.72 -10.32 10.79
CA ALA A 149 4.96 -9.58 10.54
C ALA A 149 5.26 -9.46 9.04
N ALA A 150 5.73 -8.30 8.59
CA ALA A 150 6.31 -8.14 7.27
C ALA A 150 7.81 -8.45 7.33
N ARG A 151 8.33 -9.31 6.46
CA ARG A 151 9.77 -9.54 6.31
C ARG A 151 10.38 -8.42 5.45
N ARG A 152 11.63 -8.07 5.75
CA ARG A 152 12.44 -7.31 4.80
C ARG A 152 12.75 -8.20 3.59
N PRO A 153 12.79 -7.65 2.38
CA PRO A 153 13.41 -8.34 1.25
C PRO A 153 14.90 -8.57 1.52
#